data_616bb1f635aef73a8311a4c8ac1751bd
#
_entry.id   616bb1f635aef73a8311a4c8ac1751bd
#
_cell.length_a   1.000
_cell.length_b   1.000
_cell.length_c   1.000
_cell.angle_alpha   90.00
_cell.angle_beta   90.00
_cell.angle_gamma   90.00
#
_symmetry.space_group_name_H-M   'P 1'
#
loop_
_entity.id
_entity.type
_entity.pdbx_description
1 polymer ?
#
loop_
_entity_poly.entity_id
_entity_poly.type
_entity_poly.pdbx_seq_one_letter_code
_entity_poly.pdbx_strand_id
1 'polypeptide(L)'
;MKNLKFKVIAVDYDGTLEPLNRYGKDSYPSVGKLNEYAVNILKEYRKIGGKVILFTCRTDKSLELAVENCKKYGLEFDAVNKDVDSVATDWCRNHNTYSCSNKVTADLYIDDRSYDRYGRNVDWYQVKRLIFSEE
;
A
#
# COMPACT_ATOMS: atom_id res chain seq x y z
N MET A 1 4.51 -2.83 22.81
CA MET A 1 4.14 -2.80 21.37
C MET A 1 2.77 -3.40 21.17
N LYS A 2 1.98 -2.78 20.29
CA LYS A 2 0.69 -3.36 19.93
C LYS A 2 0.89 -4.60 19.08
N ASN A 3 0.06 -5.60 19.31
CA ASN A 3 0.02 -6.81 18.49
C ASN A 3 -0.94 -6.56 17.33
N LEU A 4 -0.42 -6.10 16.19
CA LEU A 4 -1.22 -5.69 15.05
C LEU A 4 -1.92 -6.88 14.39
N LYS A 5 -3.20 -6.73 14.12
CA LYS A 5 -3.98 -7.72 13.38
C LYS A 5 -3.48 -7.84 11.93
N PHE A 6 -3.21 -6.71 11.31
CA PHE A 6 -2.65 -6.64 9.96
C PHE A 6 -1.19 -6.25 10.08
N LYS A 7 -0.28 -7.13 9.70
CA LYS A 7 1.16 -6.92 9.84
C LYS A 7 1.81 -6.37 8.59
N VAL A 8 1.26 -6.69 7.42
CA VAL A 8 1.73 -6.24 6.12
C VAL A 8 0.54 -5.73 5.31
N ILE A 9 0.68 -4.52 4.79
CA ILE A 9 -0.33 -3.90 3.94
C ILE A 9 0.28 -3.63 2.57
N ALA A 10 -0.44 -4.01 1.52
CA ALA A 10 -0.12 -3.63 0.15
C ALA A 10 -1.06 -2.50 -0.25
N VAL A 11 -0.50 -1.37 -0.66
CA VAL A 11 -1.27 -0.18 -1.02
C VAL A 11 -0.99 0.25 -2.45
N ASP A 12 -2.05 0.55 -3.20
CA ASP A 12 -1.98 1.09 -4.55
C ASP A 12 -1.64 2.58 -4.53
N TYR A 13 -1.19 3.10 -5.67
CA TYR A 13 -0.84 4.51 -5.81
C TYR A 13 -1.95 5.33 -6.49
N ASP A 14 -2.21 5.07 -7.78
CA ASP A 14 -3.16 5.87 -8.57
C ASP A 14 -4.60 5.63 -8.11
N GLY A 15 -5.30 6.68 -7.72
CA GLY A 15 -6.66 6.59 -7.20
C GLY A 15 -6.75 6.16 -5.74
N THR A 16 -5.62 5.89 -5.08
CA THR A 16 -5.57 5.40 -3.70
C THR A 16 -4.76 6.37 -2.82
N LEU A 17 -3.44 6.41 -2.97
CA LEU A 17 -2.60 7.40 -2.28
C LEU A 17 -2.71 8.78 -2.94
N GLU A 18 -2.70 8.81 -4.25
CA GLU A 18 -2.96 10.03 -5.02
C GLU A 18 -4.41 9.96 -5.51
N PRO A 19 -5.30 10.82 -5.00
CA PRO A 19 -6.70 10.82 -5.42
C PRO A 19 -6.84 11.12 -6.91
N LEU A 20 -7.86 10.54 -7.53
CA LEU A 20 -8.23 10.91 -8.89
C LEU A 20 -8.65 12.38 -8.90
N ASN A 21 -8.44 13.04 -10.04
CA ASN A 21 -8.90 14.43 -10.20
C ASN A 21 -10.44 14.48 -10.25
N ARG A 22 -10.99 15.69 -10.34
CA ARG A 22 -12.45 15.91 -10.37
C ARG A 22 -13.15 15.24 -11.54
N TYR A 23 -12.39 14.84 -12.58
CA TYR A 23 -12.92 14.12 -13.74
C TYR A 23 -12.76 12.61 -13.65
N GLY A 24 -12.33 12.10 -12.48
CA GLY A 24 -12.12 10.68 -12.25
C GLY A 24 -10.88 10.11 -12.92
N LYS A 25 -9.88 10.95 -13.19
CA LYS A 25 -8.66 10.54 -13.88
C LYS A 25 -7.44 10.68 -12.99
N ASP A 26 -6.46 9.78 -13.20
CA ASP A 26 -5.17 9.84 -12.53
C ASP A 26 -4.21 10.80 -13.27
N SER A 27 -3.06 11.05 -12.66
CA SER A 27 -2.02 11.92 -13.22
C SER A 27 -1.00 11.19 -14.11
N TYR A 28 -1.16 9.86 -14.22
CA TYR A 28 -0.21 9.01 -14.93
C TYR A 28 0.13 9.58 -16.32
N PRO A 29 1.39 9.63 -16.75
CA PRO A 29 2.60 9.09 -16.10
C PRO A 29 3.25 10.02 -15.07
N SER A 30 2.71 11.21 -14.87
CA SER A 30 3.20 12.19 -13.91
C SER A 30 2.70 11.85 -12.49
N VAL A 31 2.89 12.76 -11.56
CA VAL A 31 2.42 12.64 -10.18
C VAL A 31 1.79 13.96 -9.72
N GLY A 32 0.87 13.86 -8.79
CA GLY A 32 0.16 15.00 -8.23
C GLY A 32 0.17 14.99 -6.71
N LYS A 33 -0.78 15.71 -6.13
CA LYS A 33 -0.88 15.84 -4.69
C LYS A 33 -1.42 14.55 -4.08
N LEU A 34 -0.76 14.06 -3.02
CA LEU A 34 -1.21 12.87 -2.29
C LEU A 34 -2.31 13.23 -1.28
N ASN A 35 -3.07 12.21 -0.89
CA ASN A 35 -3.99 12.29 0.24
C ASN A 35 -3.15 12.27 1.53
N GLU A 36 -2.99 13.44 2.15
CA GLU A 36 -2.16 13.57 3.35
C GLU A 36 -2.68 12.76 4.53
N TYR A 37 -3.99 12.62 4.65
CA TYR A 37 -4.59 11.79 5.70
C TYR A 37 -4.16 10.32 5.55
N ALA A 38 -4.23 9.80 4.33
CA ALA A 38 -3.79 8.44 4.02
C ALA A 38 -2.30 8.25 4.30
N VAL A 39 -1.48 9.20 3.85
CA VAL A 39 -0.03 9.17 4.06
C VAL A 39 0.29 9.12 5.55
N ASN A 40 -0.35 9.98 6.34
CA ASN A 40 -0.09 10.04 7.78
C ASN A 40 -0.50 8.76 8.50
N ILE A 41 -1.60 8.13 8.09
CA ILE A 41 -2.04 6.84 8.63
C ILE A 41 -0.95 5.78 8.39
N LEU A 42 -0.44 5.68 7.18
CA LEU A 42 0.57 4.68 6.83
C LEU A 42 1.92 4.96 7.51
N LYS A 43 2.28 6.21 7.66
CA LYS A 43 3.49 6.60 8.40
C LYS A 43 3.41 6.15 9.86
N GLU A 44 2.28 6.42 10.52
CA GLU A 44 2.05 5.97 11.89
C GLU A 44 2.05 4.45 12.01
N TYR A 45 1.39 3.79 11.07
CA TYR A 45 1.33 2.33 11.03
C TYR A 45 2.73 1.72 10.96
N ARG A 46 3.61 2.30 10.14
CA ARG A 46 5.00 1.85 10.05
C ARG A 46 5.77 2.07 11.37
N LYS A 47 5.51 3.18 12.04
CA LYS A 47 6.18 3.48 13.34
C LYS A 47 5.90 2.44 14.41
N ILE A 48 4.72 1.83 14.39
CA ILE A 48 4.35 0.83 15.39
C ILE A 48 4.62 -0.60 14.94
N GLY A 49 5.41 -0.77 13.87
CA GLY A 49 5.91 -2.06 13.42
C GLY A 49 5.23 -2.65 12.20
N GLY A 50 4.25 -1.96 11.62
CA GLY A 50 3.61 -2.40 10.38
C GLY A 50 4.54 -2.27 9.19
N LYS A 51 4.34 -3.11 8.18
CA LYS A 51 5.08 -3.10 6.92
C LYS A 51 4.16 -2.67 5.79
N VAL A 52 4.66 -1.82 4.90
CA VAL A 52 3.88 -1.30 3.77
C VAL A 52 4.60 -1.61 2.47
N ILE A 53 3.88 -2.28 1.57
CA ILE A 53 4.30 -2.54 0.19
C ILE A 53 3.58 -1.56 -0.72
N LEU A 54 4.31 -0.87 -1.59
CA LEU A 54 3.67 -0.16 -2.70
C LEU A 54 3.39 -1.18 -3.80
N PHE A 55 2.11 -1.35 -4.13
CA PHE A 55 1.67 -2.34 -5.11
C PHE A 55 0.90 -1.63 -6.22
N THR A 56 1.58 -1.37 -7.34
CA THR A 56 1.08 -0.48 -8.40
C THR A 56 1.38 -1.04 -9.78
N CYS A 57 0.57 -0.63 -10.75
CA CYS A 57 0.82 -0.94 -12.16
C CYS A 57 1.91 -0.06 -12.78
N ARG A 58 2.37 0.97 -12.08
CA ARG A 58 3.42 1.83 -12.58
C ARG A 58 4.75 1.08 -12.69
N THR A 59 5.53 1.41 -13.72
CA THR A 59 6.85 0.83 -14.00
C THR A 59 7.82 1.93 -14.40
N ASP A 60 9.11 1.60 -14.40
CA ASP A 60 10.19 2.46 -14.90
C ASP A 60 10.10 3.89 -14.35
N LYS A 61 10.14 4.89 -15.21
CA LYS A 61 10.14 6.30 -14.80
C LYS A 61 8.88 6.69 -14.02
N SER A 62 7.73 6.19 -14.44
CA SER A 62 6.47 6.50 -13.76
C SER A 62 6.45 5.96 -12.33
N LEU A 63 7.07 4.80 -12.10
CA LEU A 63 7.21 4.22 -10.76
C LEU A 63 8.19 5.03 -9.92
N GLU A 64 9.33 5.42 -10.48
CA GLU A 64 10.30 6.27 -9.78
C GLU A 64 9.65 7.56 -9.29
N LEU A 65 8.86 8.20 -10.15
CA LEU A 65 8.14 9.43 -9.80
C LEU A 65 7.16 9.21 -8.65
N ALA A 66 6.43 8.10 -8.65
CA ALA A 66 5.48 7.78 -7.58
C ALA A 66 6.20 7.56 -6.24
N VAL A 67 7.29 6.78 -6.23
CA VAL A 67 8.08 6.53 -5.02
C VAL A 67 8.68 7.83 -4.49
N GLU A 68 9.26 8.64 -5.37
CA GLU A 68 9.83 9.95 -5.00
C GLU A 68 8.77 10.87 -4.42
N ASN A 69 7.58 10.90 -5.03
CA ASN A 69 6.48 11.74 -4.56
C ASN A 69 6.06 11.33 -3.14
N CYS A 70 5.93 10.04 -2.88
CA CYS A 70 5.62 9.55 -1.53
C CYS A 70 6.72 9.91 -0.53
N LYS A 71 7.98 9.80 -0.94
CA LYS A 71 9.13 10.15 -0.10
C LYS A 71 9.12 11.63 0.32
N LYS A 72 8.69 12.51 -0.58
CA LYS A 72 8.56 13.94 -0.27
C LYS A 72 7.55 14.19 0.86
N TYR A 73 6.55 13.33 1.00
CA TYR A 73 5.57 13.38 2.08
C TYR A 73 6.04 12.63 3.33
N GLY A 74 7.23 12.05 3.29
CA GLY A 74 7.79 11.29 4.39
C GLY A 74 7.34 9.83 4.43
N LEU A 75 6.70 9.34 3.38
CA LEU A 75 6.26 7.94 3.30
C LEU A 75 7.27 7.13 2.50
N GLU A 76 7.91 6.19 3.18
CA GLU A 76 8.80 5.22 2.56
C GLU A 76 8.18 3.83 2.67
N PHE A 77 8.51 2.96 1.69
CA PHE A 77 7.94 1.63 1.62
C PHE A 77 8.96 0.57 2.03
N ASP A 78 8.46 -0.53 2.60
CA ASP A 78 9.30 -1.68 2.96
C ASP A 78 9.63 -2.52 1.73
N ALA A 79 8.78 -2.47 0.70
CA ALA A 79 9.01 -3.09 -0.59
C ALA A 79 8.16 -2.40 -1.66
N VAL A 80 8.54 -2.57 -2.93
CA VAL A 80 7.80 -2.01 -4.08
C VAL A 80 7.56 -3.15 -5.07
N ASN A 81 6.30 -3.47 -5.31
CA ASN A 81 5.86 -4.52 -6.24
C ASN A 81 6.51 -5.89 -5.99
N LYS A 82 6.89 -6.15 -4.76
CA LYS A 82 7.44 -7.44 -4.34
C LYS A 82 7.15 -7.67 -2.86
N ASP A 83 7.32 -8.89 -2.41
CA ASP A 83 7.14 -9.24 -1.00
C ASP A 83 8.21 -8.58 -0.12
N VAL A 84 7.84 -8.29 1.12
CA VAL A 84 8.81 -8.01 2.16
C VAL A 84 9.60 -9.30 2.41
N ASP A 85 10.92 -9.24 2.40
CA ASP A 85 11.79 -10.43 2.40
C ASP A 85 11.45 -11.45 3.49
N SER A 86 11.22 -11.00 4.73
CA SER A 86 10.88 -11.89 5.84
C SER A 86 9.56 -12.62 5.62
N VAL A 87 8.57 -11.92 5.05
CA VAL A 87 7.24 -12.48 4.78
C VAL A 87 7.30 -13.51 3.66
N ALA A 88 8.04 -13.21 2.60
CA ALA A 88 8.23 -14.14 1.49
C ALA A 88 8.86 -15.44 1.97
N THR A 89 9.90 -15.36 2.80
CA THR A 89 10.58 -16.53 3.35
C THR A 89 9.64 -17.38 4.21
N ASP A 90 8.87 -16.74 5.08
CA ASP A 90 7.92 -17.44 5.95
C ASP A 90 6.81 -18.12 5.15
N TRP A 91 6.28 -17.42 4.14
CA TRP A 91 5.25 -17.98 3.29
C TRP A 91 5.75 -19.21 2.54
N CYS A 92 6.94 -19.11 1.93
CA CYS A 92 7.55 -20.22 1.21
C CYS A 92 7.80 -21.43 2.13
N ARG A 93 8.28 -21.17 3.34
CA ARG A 93 8.51 -22.22 4.33
C ARG A 93 7.21 -22.92 4.72
N ASN A 94 6.16 -22.13 4.99
CA ASN A 94 4.87 -22.64 5.44
C ASN A 94 4.15 -23.44 4.34
N HIS A 95 4.43 -23.12 3.08
CA HIS A 95 3.76 -23.77 1.93
C HIS A 95 4.67 -24.72 1.17
N ASN A 96 5.88 -24.96 1.72
CA ASN A 96 6.85 -25.92 1.15
C ASN A 96 7.13 -25.63 -0.33
N THR A 97 7.44 -24.38 -0.64
CA THR A 97 7.76 -23.96 -2.01
C THR A 97 9.00 -23.07 -2.02
N TYR A 98 9.70 -23.08 -3.14
CA TYR A 98 10.87 -22.22 -3.36
C TYR A 98 10.61 -21.15 -4.41
N SER A 99 9.40 -21.12 -4.96
CA SER A 99 9.02 -20.17 -5.99
C SER A 99 8.13 -19.08 -5.41
N CYS A 100 8.39 -17.82 -5.79
CA CYS A 100 7.52 -16.70 -5.45
C CYS A 100 6.45 -16.55 -6.54
N SER A 101 5.22 -16.29 -6.13
CA SER A 101 4.15 -15.96 -7.07
C SER A 101 4.26 -14.49 -7.49
N ASN A 102 3.55 -14.11 -8.55
CA ASN A 102 3.45 -12.72 -8.97
C ASN A 102 2.60 -11.87 -8.01
N LYS A 103 1.76 -12.52 -7.21
CA LYS A 103 0.95 -11.83 -6.22
C LYS A 103 1.80 -11.55 -4.97
N VAL A 104 1.89 -10.29 -4.59
CA VAL A 104 2.59 -9.92 -3.34
C VAL A 104 1.78 -10.44 -2.14
N THR A 105 2.51 -10.87 -1.10
CA THR A 105 1.90 -11.42 0.12
C THR A 105 1.66 -10.27 1.10
N ALA A 106 0.40 -10.04 1.43
CA ALA A 106 0.00 -9.03 2.40
C ALA A 106 -1.23 -9.50 3.17
N ASP A 107 -1.42 -8.95 4.35
CA ASP A 107 -2.60 -9.25 5.16
C ASP A 107 -3.80 -8.42 4.74
N LEU A 108 -3.55 -7.28 4.09
CA LEU A 108 -4.58 -6.37 3.61
C LEU A 108 -4.11 -5.70 2.33
N TYR A 109 -4.98 -5.64 1.33
CA TYR A 109 -4.74 -4.95 0.06
C TYR A 109 -5.66 -3.73 0.01
N ILE A 110 -5.08 -2.55 -0.12
CA ILE A 110 -5.83 -1.29 -0.20
C ILE A 110 -5.68 -0.74 -1.61
N ASP A 111 -6.78 -0.74 -2.36
CA ASP A 111 -6.79 -0.40 -3.78
C ASP A 111 -8.16 0.20 -4.13
N ASP A 112 -8.17 1.28 -4.94
CA ASP A 112 -9.40 1.95 -5.35
C ASP A 112 -10.27 1.09 -6.28
N ARG A 113 -9.70 0.03 -6.83
CA ARG A 113 -10.40 -0.90 -7.72
C ARG A 113 -10.82 -2.20 -7.04
N SER A 114 -10.63 -2.31 -5.75
CA SER A 114 -11.13 -3.44 -4.98
C SER A 114 -12.65 -3.38 -4.92
N TYR A 115 -13.30 -4.53 -4.77
CA TYR A 115 -14.74 -4.56 -4.65
C TYR A 115 -15.20 -3.68 -3.49
N ASP A 116 -16.06 -2.72 -3.80
CA ASP A 116 -16.62 -1.78 -2.86
C ASP A 116 -17.96 -1.31 -3.43
N ARG A 117 -18.96 -1.22 -2.58
CA ARG A 117 -20.28 -0.73 -2.97
C ARG A 117 -20.29 0.73 -3.41
N TYR A 118 -19.25 1.48 -3.08
CA TYR A 118 -19.12 2.90 -3.43
C TYR A 118 -18.29 3.15 -4.68
N GLY A 119 -17.80 2.08 -5.33
CA GLY A 119 -16.97 2.21 -6.53
C GLY A 119 -15.52 2.53 -6.21
N ARG A 120 -14.90 3.40 -7.02
CA ARG A 120 -13.46 3.66 -6.98
C ARG A 120 -13.06 4.69 -5.90
N ASN A 121 -13.37 4.39 -4.65
CA ASN A 121 -12.97 5.24 -3.53
C ASN A 121 -12.50 4.37 -2.37
N VAL A 122 -11.44 4.82 -1.70
CA VAL A 122 -10.96 4.17 -0.49
C VAL A 122 -11.40 5.02 0.70
N ASP A 123 -12.12 4.40 1.63
CA ASP A 123 -12.52 5.04 2.87
C ASP A 123 -11.36 4.93 3.87
N TRP A 124 -10.50 5.94 3.89
CA TRP A 124 -9.32 5.95 4.75
C TRP A 124 -9.65 6.05 6.24
N TYR A 125 -10.84 6.53 6.60
CA TYR A 125 -11.31 6.49 7.99
C TYR A 125 -11.54 5.05 8.44
N GLN A 126 -12.12 4.24 7.57
CA GLN A 126 -12.32 2.81 7.85
C GLN A 126 -10.99 2.06 7.87
N VAL A 127 -10.10 2.36 6.93
CA VAL A 127 -8.75 1.77 6.90
C VAL A 127 -8.05 2.03 8.22
N LYS A 128 -8.10 3.26 8.71
CA LYS A 128 -7.48 3.62 10.00
C LYS A 128 -8.00 2.74 11.14
N ARG A 129 -9.30 2.56 11.22
CA ARG A 129 -9.90 1.72 12.27
C ARG A 129 -9.45 0.26 12.17
N LEU A 130 -9.36 -0.25 10.93
CA LEU A 130 -8.97 -1.64 10.70
C LEU A 130 -7.50 -1.89 11.07
N ILE A 131 -6.59 -1.08 10.55
CA ILE A 131 -5.16 -1.38 10.66
C ILE A 131 -4.58 -1.09 12.04
N PHE A 132 -5.23 -0.26 12.83
CA PHE A 132 -4.83 -0.03 14.22
C PHE A 132 -5.57 -0.93 15.21
N SER A 133 -6.41 -1.85 14.72
CA SER A 133 -7.04 -2.85 15.59
C SER A 133 -6.01 -3.88 16.05
N GLU A 134 -6.23 -4.42 17.23
CA GLU A 134 -5.37 -5.46 17.79
C GLU A 134 -5.94 -6.84 17.44
N GLU A 135 -5.03 -7.79 17.35
CA GLU A 135 -5.35 -9.20 17.09
C GLU A 135 -6.14 -9.82 18.23
#